data_d5337265bea9495d270c4091383b175d
#
_entry.id   d5337265bea9495d270c4091383b175d
#
_cell.length_a   1.000
_cell.length_b   1.000
_cell.length_c   1.000
_cell.angle_alpha   90.00
_cell.angle_beta   90.00
_cell.angle_gamma   90.00
#
_symmetry.space_group_name_H-M   'P 1'
#
loop_
_entity.id
_entity.type
_entity.pdbx_description
1 polymer ?
#
loop_
_entity_poly.entity_id
_entity_poly.type
_entity_poly.pdbx_seq_one_letter_code
_entity_poly.pdbx_strand_id
1 'polypeptide(L)'
;MSKSKLTLLVDGNWLLMSRLSVIQNRYLDDYELCHDLKLMMIRSMNIVLKQFPSIDNIIFCADGGSWRNKVEVPKFLQAEGIEYKGTRVRSEDFNWELLFSSYDDFVATLNNCGITACREIGVEGDDWCYHWSNLLNSQGTNCIIWTKDKDLTQLVKMDKDKCFTVWWNKDSGVITPDTSDDDMDFLFNNEFNINESIFNDICNKSKSIEKVNSNEIIINKILKGDMSDNIIPLAMRTSKSKDSDKKFRISSKDINYNLNINDDKEVREYFKNLLESKSYKDRVIQSYDEVIEHFNYNKRLIKLERNSYPDSINEIFDNYQTYNISKDISKAEQQITMQSNKLQGVLDII
;
A
#
# COMPACT_ATOMS: atom_id res chain seq x y z
N MET A 1 -29.95 0.66 -4.06
CA MET A 1 -28.99 0.81 -2.95
C MET A 1 -28.36 2.18 -3.06
N SER A 2 -28.31 2.98 -1.98
CA SER A 2 -27.53 4.23 -1.95
C SER A 2 -26.05 3.87 -2.20
N LYS A 3 -25.41 4.52 -3.18
CA LYS A 3 -23.96 4.36 -3.40
C LYS A 3 -23.23 5.04 -2.26
N SER A 4 -22.16 4.41 -1.75
CA SER A 4 -21.18 5.09 -0.88
C SER A 4 -20.61 6.29 -1.63
N LYS A 5 -20.39 7.39 -0.90
CA LYS A 5 -19.79 8.61 -1.46
C LYS A 5 -18.31 8.71 -1.12
N LEU A 6 -17.93 8.17 0.04
CA LEU A 6 -16.56 8.15 0.53
C LEU A 6 -16.29 6.87 1.32
N THR A 7 -15.34 6.09 0.84
CA THR A 7 -14.88 4.86 1.51
C THR A 7 -13.50 5.06 2.14
N LEU A 8 -13.35 4.64 3.38
CA LEU A 8 -12.07 4.50 4.06
C LEU A 8 -11.47 3.12 3.72
N LEU A 9 -10.37 3.10 3.01
CA LEU A 9 -9.53 1.92 2.81
C LEU A 9 -8.47 1.90 3.92
N VAL A 10 -8.53 0.91 4.77
CA VAL A 10 -7.61 0.77 5.91
C VAL A 10 -6.49 -0.19 5.52
N ASP A 11 -5.25 0.29 5.49
CA ASP A 11 -4.08 -0.58 5.46
C ASP A 11 -3.98 -1.34 6.77
N GLY A 12 -4.46 -2.59 6.76
CA GLY A 12 -4.60 -3.41 7.95
C GLY A 12 -3.27 -3.83 8.53
N ASN A 13 -2.27 -4.10 7.70
CA ASN A 13 -0.96 -4.52 8.17
C ASN A 13 -0.19 -3.37 8.83
N TRP A 14 -0.22 -2.19 8.21
CA TRP A 14 0.34 -1.00 8.84
C TRP A 14 -0.37 -0.70 10.17
N LEU A 15 -1.70 -0.77 10.22
CA LEU A 15 -2.45 -0.51 11.45
C LEU A 15 -2.08 -1.52 12.54
N LEU A 16 -2.03 -2.82 12.23
CA LEU A 16 -1.62 -3.89 13.13
C LEU A 16 -0.23 -3.60 13.72
N MET A 17 0.77 -3.45 12.84
CA MET A 17 2.17 -3.29 13.28
C MET A 17 2.41 -1.97 14.02
N SER A 18 1.73 -0.89 13.61
CA SER A 18 1.83 0.40 14.30
C SER A 18 1.21 0.36 15.71
N ARG A 19 0.15 -0.42 15.94
CA ARG A 19 -0.44 -0.58 17.27
C ARG A 19 0.38 -1.55 18.10
N LEU A 20 0.84 -2.65 17.52
CA LEU A 20 1.74 -3.60 18.19
C LEU A 20 2.98 -2.90 18.75
N SER A 21 3.65 -2.06 17.98
CA SER A 21 4.85 -1.32 18.42
C SER A 21 4.62 -0.42 19.65
N VAL A 22 3.37 0.00 19.89
CA VAL A 22 3.01 0.82 21.04
C VAL A 22 2.83 0.00 22.32
N ILE A 23 2.35 -1.24 22.19
CA ILE A 23 1.91 -2.04 23.36
C ILE A 23 2.77 -3.26 23.64
N GLN A 24 3.56 -3.78 22.68
CA GLN A 24 4.31 -5.04 22.83
C GLN A 24 5.16 -5.14 24.12
N ASN A 25 5.67 -4.04 24.62
CA ASN A 25 6.51 -4.02 25.81
C ASN A 25 5.71 -3.85 27.13
N ARG A 26 4.37 -3.84 27.07
CA ARG A 26 3.51 -3.58 28.23
C ARG A 26 2.88 -4.85 28.82
N TYR A 27 2.93 -5.93 28.07
CA TYR A 27 2.26 -7.19 28.40
C TYR A 27 3.28 -8.29 28.67
N LEU A 28 2.95 -9.13 29.66
CA LEU A 28 3.67 -10.38 29.95
C LEU A 28 2.97 -11.58 29.30
N ASP A 29 1.70 -11.42 28.91
CA ASP A 29 0.87 -12.44 28.28
C ASP A 29 0.52 -12.02 26.85
N ASP A 30 0.86 -12.88 25.88
CA ASP A 30 0.61 -12.64 24.46
C ASP A 30 -0.88 -12.67 24.08
N TYR A 31 -1.72 -13.39 24.84
CA TYR A 31 -3.18 -13.42 24.62
C TYR A 31 -3.83 -12.09 24.99
N GLU A 32 -3.47 -11.53 26.16
CA GLU A 32 -3.94 -10.20 26.57
C GLU A 32 -3.48 -9.13 25.57
N LEU A 33 -2.22 -9.21 25.15
CA LEU A 33 -1.66 -8.32 24.16
C LEU A 33 -2.46 -8.38 22.83
N CYS A 34 -2.72 -9.58 22.32
CA CYS A 34 -3.48 -9.75 21.08
C CYS A 34 -4.91 -9.22 21.19
N HIS A 35 -5.52 -9.39 22.36
CA HIS A 35 -6.86 -8.86 22.61
C HIS A 35 -6.89 -7.34 22.62
N ASP A 36 -6.02 -6.70 23.39
CA ASP A 36 -5.94 -5.25 23.48
C ASP A 36 -5.53 -4.61 22.15
N LEU A 37 -4.71 -5.32 21.38
CA LEU A 37 -4.35 -4.91 20.03
C LEU A 37 -5.58 -4.80 19.13
N LYS A 38 -6.48 -5.79 19.13
CA LYS A 38 -7.75 -5.73 18.40
C LYS A 38 -8.60 -4.52 18.82
N LEU A 39 -8.72 -4.27 20.12
CA LEU A 39 -9.44 -3.10 20.63
C LEU A 39 -8.79 -1.78 20.21
N MET A 40 -7.45 -1.69 20.24
CA MET A 40 -6.73 -0.51 19.79
C MET A 40 -6.93 -0.24 18.30
N MET A 41 -6.97 -1.28 17.47
CA MET A 41 -7.23 -1.14 16.04
C MET A 41 -8.63 -0.57 15.79
N ILE A 42 -9.68 -1.15 16.42
CA ILE A 42 -11.06 -0.65 16.34
C ILE A 42 -11.16 0.82 16.79
N ARG A 43 -10.60 1.14 17.97
CA ARG A 43 -10.62 2.50 18.50
C ARG A 43 -9.90 3.49 17.60
N SER A 44 -8.82 3.05 16.96
CA SER A 44 -8.10 3.88 15.99
C SER A 44 -8.95 4.17 14.76
N MET A 45 -9.68 3.18 14.24
CA MET A 45 -10.65 3.39 13.15
C MET A 45 -11.75 4.37 13.56
N ASN A 46 -12.27 4.26 14.78
CA ASN A 46 -13.31 5.17 15.30
C ASN A 46 -12.81 6.63 15.39
N ILE A 47 -11.54 6.85 15.72
CA ILE A 47 -10.93 8.19 15.71
C ILE A 47 -10.96 8.80 14.29
N VAL A 48 -10.64 8.01 13.27
CA VAL A 48 -10.66 8.47 11.87
C VAL A 48 -12.10 8.79 11.42
N LEU A 49 -13.07 7.94 11.78
CA LEU A 49 -14.48 8.18 11.47
C LEU A 49 -15.03 9.46 12.13
N LYS A 50 -14.59 9.76 13.35
CA LYS A 50 -14.94 11.01 14.04
C LYS A 50 -14.29 12.22 13.39
N GLN A 51 -13.07 12.08 12.87
CA GLN A 51 -12.38 13.15 12.15
C GLN A 51 -13.05 13.45 10.81
N PHE A 52 -13.47 12.41 10.08
CA PHE A 52 -14.11 12.51 8.77
C PHE A 52 -15.53 11.91 8.79
N PRO A 53 -16.53 12.65 9.28
CA PRO A 53 -17.92 12.16 9.35
C PRO A 53 -18.54 11.86 7.98
N SER A 54 -17.99 12.42 6.91
CA SER A 54 -18.37 12.17 5.51
C SER A 54 -18.03 10.74 5.03
N ILE A 55 -17.15 10.01 5.74
CA ILE A 55 -16.94 8.58 5.48
C ILE A 55 -18.26 7.85 5.80
N ASP A 56 -18.74 7.07 4.85
CA ASP A 56 -19.97 6.27 4.97
C ASP A 56 -19.71 4.77 4.81
N ASN A 57 -18.48 4.39 4.46
CA ASN A 57 -18.08 3.01 4.31
C ASN A 57 -16.63 2.76 4.74
N ILE A 58 -16.32 1.55 5.21
CA ILE A 58 -14.98 1.07 5.56
C ILE A 58 -14.72 -0.24 4.84
N ILE A 59 -13.53 -0.37 4.27
CA ILE A 59 -12.98 -1.64 3.80
C ILE A 59 -11.61 -1.84 4.46
N PHE A 60 -11.44 -2.97 5.12
CA PHE A 60 -10.22 -3.33 5.82
C PHE A 60 -9.37 -4.25 4.93
N CYS A 61 -8.18 -3.79 4.55
CA CYS A 61 -7.26 -4.41 3.60
C CYS A 61 -6.13 -5.08 4.39
N ALA A 62 -6.22 -6.41 4.60
CA ALA A 62 -5.28 -7.15 5.42
C ALA A 62 -4.32 -8.02 4.58
N ASP A 63 -3.06 -8.13 5.02
CA ASP A 63 -2.06 -9.00 4.38
C ASP A 63 -2.36 -10.47 4.63
N GLY A 64 -2.40 -11.27 3.57
CA GLY A 64 -2.44 -12.73 3.59
C GLY A 64 -1.13 -13.39 3.10
N GLY A 65 -0.04 -12.63 3.09
CA GLY A 65 1.24 -13.00 2.51
C GLY A 65 1.48 -12.29 1.18
N SER A 66 2.61 -12.57 0.52
CA SER A 66 2.98 -11.90 -0.73
C SER A 66 3.19 -12.88 -1.86
N TRP A 67 2.47 -12.69 -2.97
CA TRP A 67 2.73 -13.39 -4.22
C TRP A 67 4.10 -13.02 -4.81
N ARG A 68 4.64 -11.84 -4.45
CA ARG A 68 5.92 -11.31 -4.93
C ARG A 68 7.10 -12.20 -4.53
N ASN A 69 6.98 -12.95 -3.43
CA ASN A 69 7.98 -13.94 -3.01
C ASN A 69 8.14 -15.11 -4.01
N LYS A 70 7.18 -15.29 -4.92
CA LYS A 70 7.20 -16.34 -5.95
C LYS A 70 7.64 -15.80 -7.32
N VAL A 71 7.93 -14.50 -7.43
CA VAL A 71 8.44 -13.93 -8.68
C VAL A 71 9.86 -14.41 -8.92
N GLU A 72 10.08 -15.00 -10.09
CA GLU A 72 11.41 -15.52 -10.45
C GLU A 72 12.44 -14.38 -10.50
N VAL A 73 13.49 -14.52 -9.71
CA VAL A 73 14.59 -13.56 -9.68
C VAL A 73 15.47 -13.76 -10.92
N PRO A 74 15.77 -12.71 -11.69
CA PRO A 74 16.69 -12.79 -12.82
C PRO A 74 18.02 -13.45 -12.46
N LYS A 75 18.54 -14.31 -13.33
CA LYS A 75 19.73 -15.14 -13.04
C LYS A 75 20.94 -14.33 -12.59
N PHE A 76 21.17 -13.16 -13.18
CA PHE A 76 22.29 -12.29 -12.81
C PHE A 76 22.11 -11.63 -11.44
N LEU A 77 20.86 -11.57 -10.91
CA LEU A 77 20.56 -11.10 -9.56
C LEU A 77 20.56 -12.22 -8.52
N GLN A 78 20.39 -13.48 -8.93
CA GLN A 78 20.39 -14.65 -8.01
C GLN A 78 21.73 -14.80 -7.27
N ALA A 79 22.85 -14.48 -7.92
CA ALA A 79 24.18 -14.51 -7.31
C ALA A 79 24.33 -13.52 -6.14
N GLU A 80 23.47 -12.52 -6.04
CA GLU A 80 23.46 -11.50 -4.98
C GLU A 80 22.62 -11.92 -3.75
N GLY A 81 21.98 -13.10 -3.76
CA GLY A 81 21.14 -13.57 -2.66
C GLY A 81 19.90 -12.71 -2.41
N ILE A 82 19.31 -12.18 -3.49
CA ILE A 82 18.22 -11.23 -3.40
C ILE A 82 16.88 -11.97 -3.27
N GLU A 83 16.19 -11.70 -2.19
CA GLU A 83 14.81 -12.13 -1.96
C GLU A 83 13.95 -10.91 -1.62
N TYR A 84 12.78 -10.80 -2.21
CA TYR A 84 11.81 -9.74 -1.87
C TYR A 84 11.51 -9.78 -0.37
N LYS A 85 11.69 -8.64 0.31
CA LYS A 85 11.54 -8.51 1.77
C LYS A 85 12.42 -9.46 2.61
N GLY A 86 13.42 -10.11 2.00
CA GLY A 86 14.27 -11.13 2.66
C GLY A 86 15.16 -10.59 3.80
N THR A 87 15.34 -9.27 3.90
CA THR A 87 16.10 -8.62 4.98
C THR A 87 15.27 -8.36 6.23
N ARG A 88 13.96 -8.64 6.21
CA ARG A 88 13.08 -8.42 7.37
C ARG A 88 13.28 -9.51 8.41
N VAL A 89 13.86 -9.13 9.55
CA VAL A 89 14.04 -10.01 10.71
C VAL A 89 12.86 -9.85 11.65
N ARG A 90 12.25 -10.96 12.03
CA ARG A 90 11.25 -11.03 13.10
C ARG A 90 11.94 -11.35 14.41
N SER A 91 11.51 -10.74 15.50
CA SER A 91 11.98 -11.12 16.85
C SER A 91 11.61 -12.58 17.14
N GLU A 92 12.57 -13.37 17.63
CA GLU A 92 12.35 -14.76 18.02
C GLU A 92 11.56 -14.87 19.35
N ASP A 93 11.58 -13.82 20.17
CA ASP A 93 10.95 -13.78 21.50
C ASP A 93 9.45 -13.46 21.45
N PHE A 94 8.84 -13.34 20.26
CA PHE A 94 7.45 -12.96 20.09
C PHE A 94 6.65 -14.06 19.38
N ASN A 95 5.48 -14.40 19.91
CA ASN A 95 4.59 -15.42 19.33
C ASN A 95 3.83 -14.89 18.10
N TRP A 96 4.51 -14.88 16.96
CA TRP A 96 3.94 -14.41 15.68
C TRP A 96 2.78 -15.27 15.20
N GLU A 97 2.76 -16.56 15.50
CA GLU A 97 1.67 -17.46 15.11
C GLU A 97 0.37 -17.06 15.81
N LEU A 98 0.43 -16.83 17.13
CA LEU A 98 -0.72 -16.34 17.89
C LEU A 98 -1.19 -14.97 17.40
N LEU A 99 -0.26 -14.04 17.10
CA LEU A 99 -0.60 -12.73 16.56
C LEU A 99 -1.38 -12.85 15.25
N PHE A 100 -0.88 -13.64 14.29
CA PHE A 100 -1.54 -13.76 13.00
C PHE A 100 -2.85 -14.54 13.08
N SER A 101 -2.97 -15.55 13.92
CA SER A 101 -4.25 -16.21 14.23
C SER A 101 -5.26 -15.23 14.83
N SER A 102 -4.83 -14.40 15.79
CA SER A 102 -5.66 -13.34 16.35
C SER A 102 -6.07 -12.27 15.32
N TYR A 103 -5.21 -12.01 14.36
CA TYR A 103 -5.51 -11.10 13.24
C TYR A 103 -6.53 -11.71 12.28
N ASP A 104 -6.47 -13.01 11.99
CA ASP A 104 -7.50 -13.73 11.25
C ASP A 104 -8.86 -13.63 11.96
N ASP A 105 -8.90 -13.84 13.27
CA ASP A 105 -10.11 -13.67 14.07
C ASP A 105 -10.67 -12.25 14.03
N PHE A 106 -9.77 -11.25 13.99
CA PHE A 106 -10.17 -9.85 13.88
C PHE A 106 -10.84 -9.56 12.53
N VAL A 107 -10.26 -10.03 11.43
CA VAL A 107 -10.83 -9.91 10.07
C VAL A 107 -12.20 -10.60 10.00
N ALA A 108 -12.31 -11.81 10.55
CA ALA A 108 -13.58 -12.54 10.62
C ALA A 108 -14.62 -11.78 11.45
N THR A 109 -14.21 -11.18 12.58
CA THR A 109 -15.10 -10.36 13.43
C THR A 109 -15.63 -9.15 12.68
N LEU A 110 -14.79 -8.43 11.92
CA LEU A 110 -15.22 -7.31 11.10
C LEU A 110 -16.27 -7.74 10.07
N ASN A 111 -16.03 -8.83 9.35
CA ASN A 111 -16.97 -9.37 8.35
C ASN A 111 -18.30 -9.79 8.99
N ASN A 112 -18.28 -10.47 10.13
CA ASN A 112 -19.47 -10.87 10.88
C ASN A 112 -20.29 -9.69 11.38
N CYS A 113 -19.64 -8.55 11.59
CA CYS A 113 -20.28 -7.29 11.99
C CYS A 113 -20.69 -6.41 10.80
N GLY A 114 -20.52 -6.90 9.56
CA GLY A 114 -20.95 -6.21 8.34
C GLY A 114 -19.94 -5.21 7.79
N ILE A 115 -18.72 -5.16 8.29
CA ILE A 115 -17.60 -4.40 7.71
C ILE A 115 -16.88 -5.31 6.71
N THR A 116 -16.69 -4.85 5.49
CA THR A 116 -15.90 -5.60 4.50
C THR A 116 -14.45 -5.63 4.93
N ALA A 117 -13.91 -6.83 5.16
CA ALA A 117 -12.51 -7.06 5.49
C ALA A 117 -11.96 -8.18 4.62
N CYS A 118 -10.85 -7.91 3.93
CA CYS A 118 -10.26 -8.81 2.95
C CYS A 118 -8.90 -9.30 3.44
N ARG A 119 -8.70 -10.62 3.41
CA ARG A 119 -7.42 -11.26 3.70
C ARG A 119 -7.39 -12.63 3.00
N GLU A 120 -6.59 -12.73 1.94
CA GLU A 120 -6.45 -13.95 1.15
C GLU A 120 -4.98 -14.34 1.01
N ILE A 121 -4.71 -15.64 0.92
CA ILE A 121 -3.34 -16.16 0.83
C ILE A 121 -2.65 -15.61 -0.42
N GLY A 122 -1.50 -14.98 -0.21
CA GLY A 122 -0.68 -14.42 -1.27
C GLY A 122 -1.04 -13.00 -1.68
N VAL A 123 -2.10 -12.39 -1.11
CA VAL A 123 -2.50 -11.00 -1.39
C VAL A 123 -2.03 -10.10 -0.25
N GLU A 124 -1.29 -9.05 -0.58
CA GLU A 124 -0.87 -8.02 0.38
C GLU A 124 -1.98 -6.96 0.57
N GLY A 125 -1.94 -6.23 1.68
CA GLY A 125 -2.85 -5.13 1.98
C GLY A 125 -2.84 -4.05 0.89
N ASP A 126 -1.67 -3.79 0.30
CA ASP A 126 -1.48 -2.85 -0.80
C ASP A 126 -2.22 -3.27 -2.07
N ASP A 127 -2.21 -4.57 -2.37
CA ASP A 127 -2.92 -5.15 -3.51
C ASP A 127 -4.45 -4.99 -3.33
N TRP A 128 -4.94 -5.16 -2.11
CA TRP A 128 -6.34 -4.87 -1.76
C TRP A 128 -6.69 -3.38 -1.88
N CYS A 129 -5.81 -2.49 -1.41
CA CYS A 129 -6.00 -1.05 -1.59
C CYS A 129 -6.09 -0.66 -3.06
N TYR A 130 -5.24 -1.26 -3.91
CA TYR A 130 -5.32 -1.10 -5.37
C TYR A 130 -6.65 -1.61 -5.93
N HIS A 131 -7.03 -2.84 -5.63
CA HIS A 131 -8.25 -3.45 -6.13
C HIS A 131 -9.48 -2.59 -5.78
N TRP A 132 -9.64 -2.28 -4.49
CA TRP A 132 -10.81 -1.56 -4.01
C TRP A 132 -10.84 -0.11 -4.48
N SER A 133 -9.72 0.61 -4.49
CA SER A 133 -9.72 1.99 -4.98
C SER A 133 -10.14 2.09 -6.43
N ASN A 134 -9.68 1.16 -7.29
CA ASN A 134 -10.08 1.12 -8.70
C ASN A 134 -11.55 0.73 -8.88
N LEU A 135 -12.00 -0.33 -8.20
CA LEU A 135 -13.40 -0.77 -8.30
C LEU A 135 -14.37 0.32 -7.80
N LEU A 136 -14.08 0.93 -6.65
CA LEU A 136 -14.90 1.98 -6.07
C LEU A 136 -14.94 3.23 -6.94
N ASN A 137 -13.79 3.68 -7.46
CA ASN A 137 -13.75 4.84 -8.36
C ASN A 137 -14.53 4.56 -9.65
N SER A 138 -14.44 3.36 -10.23
CA SER A 138 -15.24 2.98 -11.42
C SER A 138 -16.76 3.02 -11.14
N GLN A 139 -17.15 2.89 -9.88
CA GLN A 139 -18.55 2.97 -9.43
C GLN A 139 -18.96 4.37 -8.97
N GLY A 140 -18.10 5.37 -9.08
CA GLY A 140 -18.38 6.74 -8.68
C GLY A 140 -18.20 7.03 -7.19
N THR A 141 -17.35 6.27 -6.48
CA THR A 141 -17.08 6.40 -5.05
C THR A 141 -15.66 6.92 -4.81
N ASN A 142 -15.51 7.93 -3.95
CA ASN A 142 -14.22 8.45 -3.53
C ASN A 142 -13.56 7.55 -2.48
N CYS A 143 -12.23 7.61 -2.39
CA CYS A 143 -11.46 6.80 -1.45
C CYS A 143 -10.46 7.64 -0.64
N ILE A 144 -10.34 7.31 0.65
CA ILE A 144 -9.21 7.68 1.50
C ILE A 144 -8.45 6.39 1.82
N ILE A 145 -7.17 6.33 1.49
CA ILE A 145 -6.28 5.25 1.93
C ILE A 145 -5.62 5.71 3.23
N TRP A 146 -5.95 5.05 4.33
CA TRP A 146 -5.38 5.34 5.63
C TRP A 146 -4.20 4.43 5.92
N THR A 147 -3.02 4.99 5.80
CA THR A 147 -1.74 4.29 6.00
C THR A 147 -0.62 5.28 6.35
N LYS A 148 0.54 4.78 6.73
CA LYS A 148 1.81 5.53 6.76
C LYS A 148 2.76 5.08 5.64
N ASP A 149 2.40 4.02 4.93
CA ASP A 149 3.21 3.52 3.83
C ASP A 149 3.11 4.45 2.62
N LYS A 150 4.25 5.01 2.22
CA LYS A 150 4.34 5.92 1.08
C LYS A 150 4.24 5.17 -0.27
N ASP A 151 4.34 3.85 -0.29
CA ASP A 151 4.19 3.07 -1.51
C ASP A 151 2.77 3.15 -2.06
N LEU A 152 1.79 3.26 -1.16
CA LEU A 152 0.40 3.46 -1.52
C LEU A 152 0.10 4.85 -2.10
N THR A 153 1.06 5.78 -2.10
CA THR A 153 0.88 7.08 -2.80
C THR A 153 0.82 6.92 -4.31
N GLN A 154 1.27 5.79 -4.85
CA GLN A 154 1.08 5.47 -6.28
C GLN A 154 -0.40 5.30 -6.68
N LEU A 155 -1.29 5.08 -5.72
CA LEU A 155 -2.74 4.95 -5.94
C LEU A 155 -3.48 6.29 -5.89
N VAL A 156 -2.78 7.36 -5.49
CA VAL A 156 -3.37 8.70 -5.42
C VAL A 156 -3.68 9.18 -6.82
N LYS A 157 -4.95 9.48 -7.05
CA LYS A 157 -5.43 9.91 -8.36
C LYS A 157 -6.69 10.76 -8.26
N MET A 158 -6.93 11.54 -9.29
CA MET A 158 -8.19 12.18 -9.57
C MET A 158 -8.65 11.72 -10.94
N ASP A 159 -9.76 11.03 -10.99
CA ASP A 159 -10.29 10.49 -12.23
C ASP A 159 -11.15 11.54 -12.92
N LYS A 160 -10.99 11.69 -14.25
CA LYS A 160 -11.83 12.54 -15.08
C LYS A 160 -13.31 12.18 -14.99
N ASP A 161 -13.62 10.94 -14.59
CA ASP A 161 -14.97 10.44 -14.35
C ASP A 161 -15.51 10.76 -12.94
N LYS A 162 -14.83 11.68 -12.17
CA LYS A 162 -15.47 12.40 -11.05
C LYS A 162 -15.23 11.82 -9.66
N CYS A 163 -14.21 11.00 -9.49
CA CYS A 163 -13.81 10.45 -8.19
C CYS A 163 -12.36 10.70 -7.91
N PHE A 164 -12.02 10.70 -6.65
CA PHE A 164 -10.64 10.80 -6.21
C PHE A 164 -10.26 9.63 -5.30
N THR A 165 -8.97 9.35 -5.27
CA THR A 165 -8.31 8.56 -4.22
C THR A 165 -7.19 9.40 -3.63
N VAL A 166 -7.21 9.60 -2.31
CA VAL A 166 -6.17 10.31 -1.56
C VAL A 166 -5.55 9.39 -0.53
N TRP A 167 -4.27 9.60 -0.27
CA TRP A 167 -3.55 9.00 0.84
C TRP A 167 -3.67 9.91 2.06
N TRP A 168 -3.89 9.35 3.25
CA TRP A 168 -4.00 10.13 4.47
C TRP A 168 -3.37 9.43 5.67
N ASN A 169 -2.71 10.23 6.51
CA ASN A 169 -2.22 9.83 7.82
C ASN A 169 -2.31 11.00 8.81
N LYS A 170 -2.68 10.71 10.04
CA LYS A 170 -2.87 11.73 11.08
C LYS A 170 -1.63 12.58 11.31
N ASP A 171 -0.44 11.97 11.29
CA ASP A 171 0.83 12.64 11.61
C ASP A 171 1.41 13.38 10.41
N SER A 172 1.18 12.87 9.21
CA SER A 172 1.77 13.36 7.95
C SER A 172 0.82 14.23 7.13
N GLY A 173 -0.49 14.20 7.40
CA GLY A 173 -1.48 14.95 6.63
C GLY A 173 -2.08 14.18 5.47
N VAL A 174 -2.47 14.87 4.41
CA VAL A 174 -3.05 14.30 3.20
C VAL A 174 -2.10 14.44 2.01
N ILE A 175 -2.04 13.41 1.17
CA ILE A 175 -1.38 13.45 -0.13
C ILE A 175 -2.47 13.36 -1.20
N THR A 176 -2.43 14.34 -2.11
CA THR A 176 -3.36 14.50 -3.22
C THR A 176 -2.60 14.39 -4.55
N PRO A 177 -3.28 14.10 -5.66
CA PRO A 177 -2.63 14.13 -6.96
C PRO A 177 -2.14 15.55 -7.30
N ASP A 178 -1.01 15.64 -8.00
CA ASP A 178 -0.50 16.88 -8.56
C ASP A 178 -1.27 17.17 -9.86
N THR A 179 -2.42 17.83 -9.71
CA THR A 179 -3.27 18.29 -10.81
C THR A 179 -3.16 19.81 -10.94
N SER A 180 -3.27 20.33 -12.16
CA SER A 180 -3.34 21.77 -12.38
C SER A 180 -4.61 22.34 -11.74
N ASP A 181 -4.59 23.63 -11.35
CA ASP A 181 -5.77 24.27 -10.81
C ASP A 181 -6.92 24.30 -11.84
N ASP A 182 -6.61 24.42 -13.14
CA ASP A 182 -7.58 24.34 -14.24
C ASP A 182 -8.24 22.94 -14.33
N ASP A 183 -7.47 21.86 -14.12
CA ASP A 183 -8.00 20.50 -14.08
C ASP A 183 -8.87 20.28 -12.82
N MET A 184 -8.49 20.88 -11.69
CA MET A 184 -9.29 20.86 -10.46
C MET A 184 -10.59 21.61 -10.66
N ASP A 185 -10.57 22.80 -11.25
CA ASP A 185 -11.75 23.59 -11.56
C ASP A 185 -12.68 22.85 -12.53
N PHE A 186 -12.14 22.21 -13.56
CA PHE A 186 -12.92 21.38 -14.48
C PHE A 186 -13.60 20.18 -13.80
N LEU A 187 -12.91 19.53 -12.88
CA LEU A 187 -13.44 18.37 -12.13
C LEU A 187 -14.56 18.78 -11.16
N PHE A 188 -14.49 19.99 -10.59
CA PHE A 188 -15.42 20.46 -9.56
C PHE A 188 -16.56 21.32 -10.13
N ASN A 189 -16.38 22.00 -11.28
CA ASN A 189 -17.36 22.93 -11.83
C ASN A 189 -18.52 22.28 -12.62
N ASN A 190 -18.51 20.96 -12.84
CA ASN A 190 -19.62 20.28 -13.50
C ASN A 190 -20.50 19.54 -12.47
N GLU A 191 -21.70 20.04 -12.13
CA GLU A 191 -22.83 19.40 -11.38
C GLU A 191 -22.50 18.52 -10.14
N PHE A 192 -21.22 18.43 -9.70
CA PHE A 192 -20.73 17.50 -8.69
C PHE A 192 -20.14 18.17 -7.43
N ASN A 193 -20.79 19.24 -6.95
CA ASN A 193 -20.46 19.94 -5.69
C ASN A 193 -20.25 19.03 -4.45
N ILE A 194 -20.71 17.77 -4.51
CA ILE A 194 -20.55 16.83 -3.40
C ILE A 194 -19.12 16.33 -3.28
N ASN A 195 -18.45 16.04 -4.38
CA ASN A 195 -17.08 15.52 -4.36
C ASN A 195 -16.08 16.59 -3.96
N GLU A 196 -16.28 17.82 -4.43
CA GLU A 196 -15.51 18.99 -4.00
C GLU A 196 -15.63 19.23 -2.50
N SER A 197 -16.84 19.24 -1.97
CA SER A 197 -17.09 19.43 -0.54
C SER A 197 -16.39 18.35 0.31
N ILE A 198 -16.43 17.09 -0.12
CA ILE A 198 -15.77 15.98 0.57
C ILE A 198 -14.24 16.13 0.50
N PHE A 199 -13.71 16.46 -0.68
CA PHE A 199 -12.26 16.66 -0.87
C PHE A 199 -11.74 17.81 0.00
N ASN A 200 -12.42 18.95 -0.03
CA ASN A 200 -12.08 20.12 0.78
C ASN A 200 -12.17 19.83 2.28
N ASP A 201 -13.18 19.06 2.73
CA ASP A 201 -13.30 18.64 4.13
C ASP A 201 -12.08 17.80 4.58
N ILE A 202 -11.62 16.88 3.73
CA ILE A 202 -10.43 16.07 4.01
C ILE A 202 -9.18 16.96 4.10
N CYS A 203 -8.99 17.84 3.12
CA CYS A 203 -7.84 18.75 3.09
C CYS A 203 -7.82 19.68 4.31
N ASN A 204 -8.95 20.31 4.65
CA ASN A 204 -9.06 21.25 5.75
C ASN A 204 -8.86 20.62 7.13
N LYS A 205 -9.21 19.34 7.29
CA LYS A 205 -9.02 18.58 8.54
C LYS A 205 -7.66 17.89 8.64
N SER A 206 -6.84 17.97 7.59
CA SER A 206 -5.51 17.38 7.55
C SER A 206 -4.45 18.36 8.02
N LYS A 207 -3.40 17.83 8.65
CA LYS A 207 -2.28 18.60 9.21
C LYS A 207 -1.48 19.35 8.14
N SER A 208 -1.33 18.75 6.98
CA SER A 208 -0.64 19.29 5.81
C SER A 208 -1.21 18.68 4.54
N ILE A 209 -1.01 19.35 3.41
CA ILE A 209 -1.36 18.88 2.08
C ILE A 209 -0.08 18.78 1.28
N GLU A 210 0.19 17.61 0.73
CA GLU A 210 1.29 17.33 -0.19
C GLU A 210 0.71 16.93 -1.54
N LYS A 211 1.20 17.52 -2.63
CA LYS A 211 0.81 17.11 -4.00
C LYS A 211 1.87 16.17 -4.55
N VAL A 212 1.45 15.08 -5.20
CA VAL A 212 2.36 14.10 -5.78
C VAL A 212 1.97 13.69 -7.19
N ASN A 213 2.98 13.45 -7.99
CA ASN A 213 2.84 12.75 -9.26
C ASN A 213 3.10 11.26 -9.03
N SER A 214 2.04 10.46 -9.05
CA SER A 214 2.11 9.01 -8.80
C SER A 214 3.06 8.30 -9.79
N ASN A 215 3.15 8.77 -11.04
CA ASN A 215 4.04 8.20 -12.03
C ASN A 215 5.52 8.43 -11.67
N GLU A 216 5.87 9.62 -11.16
CA GLU A 216 7.23 9.90 -10.69
C GLU A 216 7.64 9.00 -9.53
N ILE A 217 6.73 8.71 -8.61
CA ILE A 217 7.00 7.82 -7.47
C ILE A 217 7.32 6.42 -7.97
N ILE A 218 6.48 5.88 -8.86
CA ILE A 218 6.66 4.54 -9.43
C ILE A 218 7.99 4.46 -10.19
N ILE A 219 8.26 5.42 -11.09
CA ILE A 219 9.50 5.45 -11.88
C ILE A 219 10.72 5.52 -10.97
N ASN A 220 10.70 6.40 -9.95
CA ASN A 220 11.81 6.48 -8.99
C ASN A 220 12.09 5.15 -8.31
N LYS A 221 11.06 4.46 -7.82
CA LYS A 221 11.23 3.17 -7.15
C LYS A 221 11.71 2.07 -8.08
N ILE A 222 11.17 1.97 -9.28
CA ILE A 222 11.64 0.98 -10.27
C ILE A 222 13.13 1.20 -10.59
N LEU A 223 13.56 2.45 -10.77
CA LEU A 223 14.92 2.75 -11.21
C LEU A 223 15.93 2.79 -10.06
N LYS A 224 15.53 3.32 -8.89
CA LYS A 224 16.43 3.45 -7.72
C LYS A 224 16.35 2.29 -6.75
N GLY A 225 15.41 1.38 -6.98
CA GLY A 225 15.11 0.28 -6.05
C GLY A 225 14.43 0.77 -4.76
N ASP A 226 14.11 -0.19 -3.92
CA ASP A 226 13.58 0.04 -2.57
C ASP A 226 14.33 -0.84 -1.56
N MET A 227 15.13 -0.19 -0.72
CA MET A 227 15.94 -0.91 0.27
C MET A 227 15.09 -1.54 1.38
N SER A 228 13.91 -1.00 1.67
CA SER A 228 13.01 -1.54 2.70
C SER A 228 12.40 -2.87 2.28
N ASP A 229 12.22 -3.07 0.98
CA ASP A 229 11.69 -4.29 0.37
C ASP A 229 12.77 -5.14 -0.31
N ASN A 230 14.04 -4.77 -0.11
CA ASN A 230 15.19 -5.45 -0.72
C ASN A 230 15.13 -5.47 -2.25
N ILE A 231 14.57 -4.42 -2.86
CA ILE A 231 14.54 -4.23 -4.32
C ILE A 231 15.78 -3.45 -4.73
N ILE A 232 16.57 -4.03 -5.61
CA ILE A 232 17.87 -3.50 -5.99
C ILE A 232 17.74 -2.38 -7.04
N PRO A 233 18.58 -1.33 -6.95
CA PRO A 233 18.64 -0.29 -7.97
C PRO A 233 19.06 -0.81 -9.35
N LEU A 234 18.43 -0.30 -10.40
CA LEU A 234 18.84 -0.57 -11.76
C LEU A 234 20.24 0.01 -12.09
N ALA A 235 20.85 -0.56 -13.13
CA ALA A 235 22.11 -0.09 -13.69
C ALA A 235 23.22 0.04 -12.62
N MET A 236 23.61 -1.08 -12.06
CA MET A 236 24.81 -1.18 -11.20
C MET A 236 26.03 -0.79 -12.04
N ARG A 237 26.78 0.20 -11.57
CA ARG A 237 28.00 0.69 -12.20
C ARG A 237 29.22 0.27 -11.41
N THR A 238 30.35 0.11 -12.13
CA THR A 238 31.65 0.06 -11.47
C THR A 238 32.06 1.43 -10.93
N SER A 239 32.55 1.49 -9.71
CA SER A 239 33.17 2.69 -9.18
C SER A 239 34.49 2.99 -9.92
N LYS A 240 34.82 4.26 -10.12
CA LYS A 240 36.16 4.66 -10.55
C LYS A 240 37.21 4.41 -9.44
N SER A 241 36.81 4.30 -8.20
CA SER A 241 37.69 3.99 -7.08
C SER A 241 37.71 2.47 -6.85
N LYS A 242 38.88 1.87 -6.89
CA LYS A 242 39.09 0.42 -6.76
C LYS A 242 38.64 -0.19 -5.43
N ASP A 243 38.26 0.65 -4.43
CA ASP A 243 37.96 0.22 -3.07
C ASP A 243 36.49 0.31 -2.68
N SER A 244 35.57 0.55 -3.60
CA SER A 244 34.15 0.67 -3.21
C SER A 244 33.27 -0.28 -4.01
N ASP A 245 32.74 -1.30 -3.33
CA ASP A 245 31.58 -2.12 -3.75
C ASP A 245 30.27 -1.29 -3.84
N LYS A 246 30.40 0.02 -4.04
CA LYS A 246 29.23 0.92 -4.13
C LYS A 246 28.49 0.65 -5.42
N LYS A 247 27.37 -0.02 -5.28
CA LYS A 247 26.35 -0.16 -6.32
C LYS A 247 25.85 1.23 -6.70
N PHE A 248 26.08 1.66 -7.94
CA PHE A 248 25.65 2.97 -8.41
C PHE A 248 24.21 2.90 -8.89
N ARG A 249 23.44 3.89 -8.48
CA ARG A 249 22.06 4.11 -8.92
C ARG A 249 22.05 5.01 -10.15
N ILE A 250 20.97 4.93 -10.93
CA ILE A 250 20.69 5.95 -11.94
C ILE A 250 20.59 7.31 -11.25
N SER A 251 21.31 8.30 -11.81
CA SER A 251 21.29 9.66 -11.26
C SER A 251 19.90 10.27 -11.43
N SER A 252 19.41 11.01 -10.42
CA SER A 252 18.09 11.65 -10.50
C SER A 252 17.93 12.58 -11.71
N LYS A 253 19.02 13.24 -12.15
CA LYS A 253 19.01 14.10 -13.35
C LYS A 253 18.86 13.35 -14.69
N ASP A 254 19.10 12.04 -14.68
CA ASP A 254 19.05 11.18 -15.86
C ASP A 254 17.72 10.40 -15.91
N ILE A 255 16.84 10.58 -14.91
CA ILE A 255 15.52 9.94 -14.87
C ILE A 255 14.54 10.73 -15.73
N ASN A 256 13.91 10.05 -16.68
CA ASN A 256 12.77 10.59 -17.40
C ASN A 256 11.48 10.27 -16.66
N TYR A 257 10.93 11.22 -15.93
CA TYR A 257 9.67 11.06 -15.19
C TYR A 257 8.42 11.03 -16.09
N ASN A 258 8.55 11.40 -17.37
CA ASN A 258 7.48 11.27 -18.35
C ASN A 258 7.52 9.94 -19.12
N LEU A 259 8.46 9.04 -18.76
CA LEU A 259 8.58 7.74 -19.40
C LEU A 259 7.28 6.94 -19.24
N ASN A 260 6.70 6.52 -20.34
CA ASN A 260 5.60 5.57 -20.31
C ASN A 260 6.14 4.16 -20.05
N ILE A 261 6.18 3.79 -18.77
CA ILE A 261 6.71 2.50 -18.33
C ILE A 261 5.91 1.29 -18.83
N ASN A 262 4.76 1.49 -19.47
CA ASN A 262 3.94 0.45 -20.08
C ASN A 262 4.19 0.30 -21.58
N ASP A 263 4.91 1.23 -22.19
CA ASP A 263 5.34 1.14 -23.60
C ASP A 263 6.75 0.52 -23.66
N ASP A 264 6.81 -0.77 -24.00
CA ASP A 264 8.08 -1.51 -24.09
C ASP A 264 9.07 -0.86 -25.08
N LYS A 265 8.57 -0.24 -26.17
CA LYS A 265 9.41 0.44 -27.15
C LYS A 265 10.04 1.69 -26.55
N GLU A 266 9.26 2.51 -25.86
CA GLU A 266 9.74 3.73 -25.22
C GLU A 266 10.75 3.40 -24.10
N VAL A 267 10.46 2.38 -23.29
CA VAL A 267 11.37 1.89 -22.26
C VAL A 267 12.69 1.42 -22.85
N ARG A 268 12.67 0.62 -23.92
CA ARG A 268 13.87 0.14 -24.59
C ARG A 268 14.69 1.28 -25.21
N GLU A 269 14.04 2.26 -25.81
CA GLU A 269 14.71 3.42 -26.38
C GLU A 269 15.37 4.28 -25.28
N TYR A 270 14.67 4.52 -24.19
CA TYR A 270 15.21 5.23 -23.03
C TYR A 270 16.49 4.58 -22.50
N PHE A 271 16.48 3.25 -22.24
CA PHE A 271 17.67 2.56 -21.74
C PHE A 271 18.80 2.48 -22.77
N LYS A 272 18.50 2.34 -24.05
CA LYS A 272 19.52 2.40 -25.10
C LYS A 272 20.26 3.72 -25.05
N ASN A 273 19.53 4.83 -25.07
CA ASN A 273 20.09 6.18 -25.01
C ASN A 273 20.87 6.43 -23.71
N LEU A 274 20.33 5.95 -22.58
CA LEU A 274 20.97 6.10 -21.27
C LEU A 274 22.31 5.36 -21.23
N LEU A 275 22.38 4.10 -21.66
CA LEU A 275 23.57 3.27 -21.61
C LEU A 275 24.67 3.72 -22.57
N GLU A 276 24.29 4.32 -23.70
CA GLU A 276 25.24 4.91 -24.68
C GLU A 276 25.80 6.27 -24.22
N SER A 277 25.17 6.91 -23.22
CA SER A 277 25.61 8.21 -22.72
C SER A 277 27.00 8.16 -22.05
N LYS A 278 27.74 9.29 -22.08
CA LYS A 278 29.07 9.40 -21.45
C LYS A 278 29.09 9.05 -19.95
N SER A 279 27.95 9.17 -19.28
CA SER A 279 27.82 8.90 -17.85
C SER A 279 27.74 7.41 -17.55
N TYR A 280 27.28 6.58 -18.49
CA TYR A 280 27.00 5.17 -18.27
C TYR A 280 27.81 4.25 -19.17
N LYS A 281 28.22 4.70 -20.36
CA LYS A 281 29.04 3.93 -21.29
C LYS A 281 30.29 3.38 -20.59
N ASP A 282 30.54 2.11 -20.77
CA ASP A 282 31.68 1.36 -20.20
C ASP A 282 31.72 1.33 -18.64
N ARG A 283 30.61 1.68 -17.97
CA ARG A 283 30.53 1.69 -16.50
C ARG A 283 29.41 0.83 -15.95
N VAL A 284 28.43 0.48 -16.74
CA VAL A 284 27.34 -0.41 -16.33
C VAL A 284 27.85 -1.85 -16.44
N ILE A 285 27.67 -2.62 -15.37
CA ILE A 285 28.11 -4.03 -15.32
C ILE A 285 27.17 -4.90 -16.14
N GLN A 286 25.87 -4.56 -16.11
CA GLN A 286 24.82 -5.31 -16.80
C GLN A 286 24.83 -5.01 -18.29
N SER A 287 24.57 -6.03 -19.11
CA SER A 287 24.25 -5.88 -20.52
C SER A 287 22.91 -5.12 -20.71
N TYR A 288 22.64 -4.67 -21.90
CA TYR A 288 21.38 -4.01 -22.24
C TYR A 288 20.16 -4.89 -21.91
N ASP A 289 20.22 -6.18 -22.28
CA ASP A 289 19.11 -7.12 -22.05
C ASP A 289 18.91 -7.39 -20.56
N GLU A 290 19.97 -7.51 -19.78
CA GLU A 290 19.89 -7.64 -18.32
C GLU A 290 19.31 -6.38 -17.66
N VAL A 291 19.57 -5.18 -18.18
CA VAL A 291 18.95 -3.94 -17.68
C VAL A 291 17.45 -3.93 -17.94
N ILE A 292 17.01 -4.36 -19.11
CA ILE A 292 15.58 -4.48 -19.45
C ILE A 292 14.90 -5.55 -18.58
N GLU A 293 15.54 -6.71 -18.38
CA GLU A 293 15.04 -7.77 -17.53
C GLU A 293 14.90 -7.30 -16.07
N HIS A 294 15.91 -6.58 -15.57
CA HIS A 294 15.91 -5.99 -14.24
C HIS A 294 14.80 -4.94 -14.06
N PHE A 295 14.62 -4.07 -15.06
CA PHE A 295 13.54 -3.10 -15.06
C PHE A 295 12.18 -3.78 -14.96
N ASN A 296 11.94 -4.81 -15.75
CA ASN A 296 10.67 -5.54 -15.73
C ASN A 296 10.45 -6.28 -14.42
N TYR A 297 11.52 -6.84 -13.84
CA TYR A 297 11.47 -7.45 -12.51
C TYR A 297 11.09 -6.44 -11.43
N ASN A 298 11.78 -5.31 -11.33
CA ASN A 298 11.46 -4.26 -10.37
C ASN A 298 10.05 -3.69 -10.58
N LYS A 299 9.66 -3.44 -11.85
CA LYS A 299 8.31 -2.98 -12.20
C LYS A 299 7.26 -3.93 -11.67
N ARG A 300 7.45 -5.25 -11.84
CA ARG A 300 6.53 -6.27 -11.38
C ARG A 300 6.39 -6.29 -9.85
N LEU A 301 7.45 -6.04 -9.11
CA LEU A 301 7.44 -6.02 -7.64
C LEU A 301 6.81 -4.74 -7.08
N ILE A 302 6.97 -3.60 -7.75
CA ILE A 302 6.65 -2.28 -7.22
C ILE A 302 5.26 -1.80 -7.66
N LYS A 303 4.92 -2.02 -8.95
CA LYS A 303 3.73 -1.40 -9.53
C LYS A 303 2.46 -2.15 -9.15
N LEU A 304 1.54 -1.43 -8.54
CA LEU A 304 0.21 -1.91 -8.23
C LEU A 304 -0.69 -1.71 -9.46
N GLU A 305 -0.74 -2.72 -10.32
CA GLU A 305 -1.62 -2.75 -11.50
C GLU A 305 -1.98 -4.19 -11.89
N ARG A 306 -3.15 -4.36 -12.52
CA ARG A 306 -3.69 -5.68 -12.87
C ARG A 306 -2.72 -6.54 -13.69
N ASN A 307 -1.99 -5.94 -14.60
CA ASN A 307 -1.05 -6.63 -15.48
C ASN A 307 0.24 -7.09 -14.77
N SER A 308 0.51 -6.57 -13.57
CA SER A 308 1.66 -6.99 -12.75
C SER A 308 1.35 -8.24 -11.92
N TYR A 309 0.07 -8.53 -11.69
CA TYR A 309 -0.36 -9.64 -10.84
C TYR A 309 -0.39 -10.98 -11.59
N PRO A 310 -0.09 -12.10 -10.91
CA PRO A 310 -0.37 -13.43 -11.44
C PRO A 310 -1.87 -13.65 -11.67
N ASP A 311 -2.22 -14.57 -12.58
CA ASP A 311 -3.62 -14.90 -12.86
C ASP A 311 -4.37 -15.34 -11.59
N SER A 312 -3.73 -16.11 -10.70
CA SER A 312 -4.31 -16.55 -9.43
C SER A 312 -4.73 -15.40 -8.51
N ILE A 313 -3.99 -14.29 -8.51
CA ILE A 313 -4.34 -13.08 -7.75
C ILE A 313 -5.48 -12.33 -8.45
N ASN A 314 -5.42 -12.26 -9.78
CA ASN A 314 -6.49 -11.65 -10.57
C ASN A 314 -7.83 -12.39 -10.40
N GLU A 315 -7.81 -13.72 -10.32
CA GLU A 315 -8.99 -14.55 -10.03
C GLU A 315 -9.55 -14.26 -8.63
N ILE A 316 -8.70 -14.08 -7.63
CA ILE A 316 -9.15 -13.64 -6.29
C ILE A 316 -9.89 -12.31 -6.40
N PHE A 317 -9.31 -11.30 -7.06
CA PHE A 317 -9.96 -9.99 -7.23
C PHE A 317 -11.29 -10.07 -7.99
N ASP A 318 -11.40 -10.96 -8.96
CA ASP A 318 -12.65 -11.17 -9.70
C ASP A 318 -13.78 -11.75 -8.82
N ASN A 319 -13.44 -12.43 -7.74
CA ASN A 319 -14.40 -12.90 -6.74
C ASN A 319 -14.83 -11.79 -5.75
N TYR A 320 -14.04 -10.71 -5.61
CA TYR A 320 -14.31 -9.60 -4.70
C TYR A 320 -14.86 -8.38 -5.46
N GLN A 321 -16.09 -8.53 -6.04
CA GLN A 321 -16.78 -7.47 -6.79
C GLN A 321 -17.89 -6.78 -5.98
N THR A 322 -18.20 -7.29 -4.79
CA THR A 322 -19.26 -6.78 -3.92
C THR A 322 -18.72 -6.50 -2.53
N TYR A 323 -19.27 -5.48 -1.89
CA TYR A 323 -18.92 -5.08 -0.54
C TYR A 323 -20.14 -4.60 0.24
N ASN A 324 -20.07 -4.70 1.55
CA ASN A 324 -21.08 -4.12 2.44
C ASN A 324 -20.79 -2.62 2.60
N ILE A 325 -21.84 -1.79 2.51
CA ILE A 325 -21.72 -0.37 2.83
C ILE A 325 -22.00 -0.23 4.33
N SER A 326 -20.97 -0.12 5.11
CA SER A 326 -21.05 0.05 6.54
C SER A 326 -19.82 0.76 7.11
N LYS A 327 -20.04 1.61 8.11
CA LYS A 327 -19.00 2.19 8.97
C LYS A 327 -19.26 1.92 10.45
N ASP A 328 -20.28 1.14 10.77
CA ASP A 328 -20.63 0.85 12.16
C ASP A 328 -19.74 -0.24 12.74
N ILE A 329 -18.62 0.19 13.32
CA ILE A 329 -17.65 -0.67 14.01
C ILE A 329 -18.02 -0.94 15.48
N SER A 330 -19.13 -0.37 15.98
CA SER A 330 -19.53 -0.52 17.39
C SER A 330 -19.85 -1.96 17.77
N LYS A 331 -20.47 -2.72 16.83
CA LYS A 331 -20.74 -4.14 17.03
C LYS A 331 -19.46 -4.97 17.15
N ALA A 332 -18.45 -4.67 16.33
CA ALA A 332 -17.16 -5.34 16.39
C ALA A 332 -16.43 -5.01 17.71
N GLU A 333 -16.45 -3.75 18.16
CA GLU A 333 -15.89 -3.37 19.45
C GLU A 333 -16.58 -4.10 20.62
N GLN A 334 -17.92 -4.18 20.61
CA GLN A 334 -18.68 -4.92 21.63
C GLN A 334 -18.34 -6.41 21.62
N GLN A 335 -18.27 -7.05 20.44
CA GLN A 335 -17.96 -8.48 20.33
C GLN A 335 -16.56 -8.79 20.86
N ILE A 336 -15.55 -7.99 20.51
CA ILE A 336 -14.18 -8.14 21.01
C ILE A 336 -14.15 -7.95 22.53
N THR A 337 -14.82 -6.91 23.06
CA THR A 337 -14.88 -6.66 24.49
C THR A 337 -15.54 -7.82 25.27
N MET A 338 -16.59 -8.44 24.72
CA MET A 338 -17.25 -9.59 25.35
C MET A 338 -16.36 -10.85 25.38
N GLN A 339 -15.51 -11.02 24.38
CA GLN A 339 -14.54 -12.13 24.36
C GLN A 339 -13.51 -11.99 25.50
N SER A 340 -13.06 -10.77 25.82
CA SER A 340 -12.18 -10.49 26.94
C SER A 340 -12.78 -10.86 28.27
N ASN A 341 -14.02 -10.40 28.52
CA ASN A 341 -14.70 -10.66 29.80
C ASN A 341 -14.92 -12.16 30.04
N LYS A 342 -15.09 -12.97 29.00
CA LYS A 342 -15.18 -14.43 29.12
C LYS A 342 -13.82 -15.07 29.46
N LEU A 343 -12.73 -14.59 28.88
CA LEU A 343 -11.38 -15.07 29.20
C LEU A 343 -11.01 -14.73 30.65
N GLN A 344 -11.29 -13.51 31.10
CA GLN A 344 -11.03 -13.07 32.47
C GLN A 344 -11.86 -13.87 33.48
N GLY A 345 -13.14 -14.13 33.21
CA GLY A 345 -14.00 -14.94 34.04
C GLY A 345 -13.60 -16.42 34.11
N VAL A 346 -12.84 -16.94 33.15
CA VAL A 346 -12.27 -18.30 33.21
C VAL A 346 -10.98 -18.32 34.04
N LEU A 347 -10.15 -17.28 33.93
CA LEU A 347 -8.92 -17.15 34.73
C LEU A 347 -9.20 -16.91 36.22
N ASP A 348 -10.29 -16.23 36.57
CA ASP A 348 -10.73 -16.02 37.97
C ASP A 348 -11.32 -17.29 38.63
N ILE A 349 -11.53 -18.37 37.86
CA ILE A 349 -12.06 -19.66 38.33
C ILE A 349 -10.94 -20.73 38.54
N ILE A 350 -9.75 -20.49 37.97
CA ILE A 350 -8.56 -21.35 38.10
C ILE A 350 -7.63 -20.79 39.18
#